data_7dcec37c850224b9ead2f540dec860fc
#
_entry.id   7dcec37c850224b9ead2f540dec860fc
#
_cell.length_a   1.000
_cell.length_b   1.000
_cell.length_c   1.000
_cell.angle_alpha   90.00
_cell.angle_beta   90.00
_cell.angle_gamma   90.00
#
_symmetry.space_group_name_H-M   'P 1'
#
loop_
_entity.id
_entity.type
_entity.pdbx_description
1 polymer ?
#
loop_
_entity_poly.entity_id
_entity_poly.type
_entity_poly.pdbx_seq_one_letter_code
_entity_poly.pdbx_strand_id
1 'polypeptide(L)'
;IYAVCLLAAIYSFHYMDNPDKALRSAVNYLFFSLLIISMALVVTAANMITFMLAWEIMSLSSFFLVIYDYESAENRKAGYLYFVFSHVGATFILVSFGVLYGYSGSFLFSSGSTIPDSAKLLVLILSFIGFGSKAGVFPFHVWLPHAHPAAPSHISAVMSGVMIKTGIYGIVRLYASLNLHTPLFGEIVLVAGMVSGILGVVYALGQHDIKRLLAYHSVENIGIILIGIGIGMLGVSSGNPIMAVLGFSGGLLHVLNHSIFKSLLFMGAGVVIQKTGTRTIDMLGGLLKNMKITGITFLVGSLAISGLPPFNGFVSEFFIYLGGFKGVVMDDTVFVLSILAIVSLAIIGGLALACFTKVVGVVFQGEPRSPSAVDVDEKGPVMLFSMLVLAAICLIIGVFPRMFISMALKAVPVAGLGYGRIPIEPFTQMTANITLAASIFFVVLLVIIGLRLLFYRGKTMGSSGTWGCGFTQPTV
;
A
#
# COMPACT_ATOMS: atom_id res chain seq x y z
N ILE A 1 -7.45 -4.66 8.78
CA ILE A 1 -7.42 -6.10 8.40
C ILE A 1 -8.80 -6.52 7.90
N TYR A 2 -9.79 -6.64 8.79
CA TYR A 2 -11.08 -7.27 8.49
C TYR A 2 -11.87 -6.63 7.34
N ALA A 3 -11.91 -5.30 7.23
CA ALA A 3 -12.65 -4.62 6.18
C ALA A 3 -12.14 -5.00 4.76
N VAL A 4 -10.81 -4.98 4.57
CA VAL A 4 -10.21 -5.37 3.29
C VAL A 4 -10.38 -6.86 3.02
N CYS A 5 -10.17 -7.72 4.03
CA CYS A 5 -10.35 -9.15 3.90
C CYS A 5 -11.80 -9.53 3.57
N LEU A 6 -12.78 -8.86 4.19
CA LEU A 6 -14.20 -9.06 3.88
C LEU A 6 -14.52 -8.70 2.42
N LEU A 7 -14.06 -7.56 1.95
CA LEU A 7 -14.28 -7.15 0.56
C LEU A 7 -13.55 -8.08 -0.43
N ALA A 8 -12.35 -8.58 -0.06
CA ALA A 8 -11.63 -9.57 -0.86
C ALA A 8 -12.35 -10.93 -0.88
N ALA A 9 -12.94 -11.35 0.25
CA ALA A 9 -13.78 -12.56 0.31
C ALA A 9 -15.02 -12.42 -0.57
N ILE A 10 -15.75 -11.30 -0.46
CA ILE A 10 -16.92 -11.00 -1.31
C ILE A 10 -16.52 -11.02 -2.80
N TYR A 11 -15.43 -10.33 -3.16
CA TYR A 11 -14.89 -10.33 -4.53
C TYR A 11 -14.60 -11.74 -5.03
N SER A 12 -14.01 -12.59 -4.17
CA SER A 12 -13.56 -13.92 -4.54
C SER A 12 -14.69 -14.87 -4.91
N PHE A 13 -15.93 -14.68 -4.42
CA PHE A 13 -17.07 -15.53 -4.76
C PHE A 13 -17.27 -15.67 -6.27
N HIS A 14 -17.16 -14.57 -7.00
CA HIS A 14 -17.32 -14.61 -8.45
C HIS A 14 -15.98 -14.81 -9.19
N TYR A 15 -14.88 -14.32 -8.59
CA TYR A 15 -13.54 -14.44 -9.17
C TYR A 15 -13.04 -15.89 -9.20
N MET A 16 -13.38 -16.70 -8.18
CA MET A 16 -12.95 -18.09 -8.04
C MET A 16 -14.00 -19.10 -8.52
N ASP A 17 -15.11 -18.64 -9.09
CA ASP A 17 -16.21 -19.47 -9.57
C ASP A 17 -15.80 -20.24 -10.84
N ASN A 18 -15.20 -21.41 -10.63
CA ASN A 18 -14.82 -22.34 -11.68
C ASN A 18 -15.07 -23.79 -11.18
N PRO A 19 -16.10 -24.46 -11.69
CA PRO A 19 -16.47 -25.82 -11.28
C PRO A 19 -15.33 -26.83 -11.41
N ASP A 20 -14.51 -26.72 -12.45
CA ASP A 20 -13.37 -27.64 -12.70
C ASP A 20 -12.27 -27.53 -11.66
N LYS A 21 -12.24 -26.40 -10.90
CA LYS A 21 -11.23 -26.11 -9.85
C LYS A 21 -11.84 -26.06 -8.44
N ALA A 22 -13.02 -26.65 -8.21
CA ALA A 22 -13.75 -26.55 -6.93
C ALA A 22 -12.90 -26.96 -5.71
N LEU A 23 -12.16 -28.07 -5.78
CA LEU A 23 -11.26 -28.49 -4.70
C LEU A 23 -10.14 -27.47 -4.44
N ARG A 24 -9.53 -26.93 -5.50
CA ARG A 24 -8.49 -25.91 -5.36
C ARG A 24 -9.05 -24.63 -4.76
N SER A 25 -10.27 -24.25 -5.12
CA SER A 25 -10.96 -23.10 -4.53
C SER A 25 -11.25 -23.33 -3.04
N ALA A 26 -11.67 -24.53 -2.64
CA ALA A 26 -11.87 -24.89 -1.23
C ALA A 26 -10.56 -24.79 -0.42
N VAL A 27 -9.46 -25.32 -0.95
CA VAL A 27 -8.12 -25.19 -0.34
C VAL A 27 -7.67 -23.73 -0.25
N ASN A 28 -7.94 -22.92 -1.28
CA ASN A 28 -7.66 -21.49 -1.26
C ASN A 28 -8.42 -20.79 -0.12
N TYR A 29 -9.72 -21.06 0.07
CA TYR A 29 -10.51 -20.49 1.17
C TYR A 29 -10.03 -20.94 2.54
N LEU A 30 -9.56 -22.18 2.70
CA LEU A 30 -8.96 -22.66 3.95
C LEU A 30 -7.72 -21.82 4.30
N PHE A 31 -6.75 -21.71 3.38
CA PHE A 31 -5.54 -20.93 3.63
C PHE A 31 -5.80 -19.42 3.71
N PHE A 32 -6.80 -18.91 3.00
CA PHE A 32 -7.23 -17.52 3.12
C PHE A 32 -7.79 -17.22 4.52
N SER A 33 -8.60 -18.13 5.08
CA SER A 33 -9.12 -18.01 6.45
C SER A 33 -7.99 -18.06 7.49
N LEU A 34 -7.03 -19.00 7.32
CA LEU A 34 -5.84 -19.09 8.18
C LEU A 34 -4.98 -17.82 8.10
N LEU A 35 -4.83 -17.23 6.91
CA LEU A 35 -4.14 -15.97 6.72
C LEU A 35 -4.81 -14.83 7.51
N ILE A 36 -6.14 -14.71 7.45
CA ILE A 36 -6.88 -13.67 8.18
C ILE A 36 -6.71 -13.83 9.68
N ILE A 37 -6.90 -15.05 10.19
CA ILE A 37 -6.76 -15.36 11.62
C ILE A 37 -5.34 -15.08 12.10
N SER A 38 -4.33 -15.52 11.35
CA SER A 38 -2.93 -15.32 11.72
C SER A 38 -2.53 -13.84 11.74
N MET A 39 -2.96 -13.04 10.76
CA MET A 39 -2.73 -11.59 10.78
C MET A 39 -3.39 -10.92 12.00
N ALA A 40 -4.58 -11.34 12.39
CA ALA A 40 -5.24 -10.85 13.59
C ALA A 40 -4.45 -11.23 14.85
N LEU A 41 -3.98 -12.48 14.95
CA LEU A 41 -3.17 -12.95 16.07
C LEU A 41 -1.82 -12.21 16.16
N VAL A 42 -1.16 -11.92 15.03
CA VAL A 42 0.10 -11.13 15.00
C VAL A 42 -0.09 -9.76 15.66
N VAL A 43 -1.16 -9.04 15.34
CA VAL A 43 -1.37 -7.69 15.88
C VAL A 43 -1.89 -7.67 17.31
N THR A 44 -2.49 -8.77 17.78
CA THR A 44 -3.02 -8.90 19.15
C THR A 44 -2.10 -9.65 20.10
N ALA A 45 -1.03 -10.30 19.61
CA ALA A 45 -0.11 -11.06 20.44
C ALA A 45 0.52 -10.19 21.54
N ALA A 46 0.43 -10.59 22.79
CA ALA A 46 1.02 -9.88 23.93
C ALA A 46 2.50 -10.24 24.15
N ASN A 47 2.94 -11.39 23.67
CA ASN A 47 4.29 -11.91 23.86
C ASN A 47 4.92 -12.39 22.54
N MET A 48 6.26 -12.52 22.57
CA MET A 48 7.08 -12.87 21.41
C MET A 48 6.79 -14.27 20.87
N ILE A 49 6.46 -15.26 21.73
CA ILE A 49 6.19 -16.64 21.31
C ILE A 49 4.89 -16.70 20.52
N THR A 50 3.80 -16.16 21.06
CA THR A 50 2.52 -16.10 20.34
C THR A 50 2.65 -15.33 19.04
N PHE A 51 3.42 -14.23 19.05
CA PHE A 51 3.71 -13.44 17.86
C PHE A 51 4.40 -14.30 16.78
N MET A 52 5.47 -15.04 17.13
CA MET A 52 6.22 -15.86 16.19
C MET A 52 5.37 -17.01 15.63
N LEU A 53 4.60 -17.69 16.47
CA LEU A 53 3.68 -18.75 16.00
C LEU A 53 2.66 -18.21 14.99
N ALA A 54 2.04 -17.07 15.31
CA ALA A 54 1.11 -16.42 14.40
C ALA A 54 1.78 -15.95 13.09
N TRP A 55 3.03 -15.45 13.19
CA TRP A 55 3.84 -15.01 12.05
C TRP A 55 4.17 -16.17 11.10
N GLU A 56 4.54 -17.34 11.64
CA GLU A 56 4.80 -18.53 10.83
C GLU A 56 3.51 -19.07 10.17
N ILE A 57 2.39 -19.11 10.87
CA ILE A 57 1.10 -19.47 10.27
C ILE A 57 0.74 -18.51 9.14
N MET A 58 0.96 -17.20 9.31
CA MET A 58 0.74 -16.19 8.29
C MET A 58 1.64 -16.43 7.06
N SER A 59 2.91 -16.78 7.28
CA SER A 59 3.88 -17.01 6.20
C SER A 59 3.57 -18.28 5.42
N LEU A 60 3.23 -19.38 6.11
CA LEU A 60 2.86 -20.65 5.47
C LEU A 60 1.52 -20.55 4.73
N SER A 61 0.50 -19.96 5.35
CA SER A 61 -0.81 -19.82 4.70
C SER A 61 -0.71 -18.99 3.43
N SER A 62 0.02 -17.87 3.46
CA SER A 62 0.24 -17.05 2.27
C SER A 62 1.12 -17.71 1.22
N PHE A 63 2.08 -18.57 1.60
CA PHE A 63 2.84 -19.37 0.64
C PHE A 63 1.93 -20.28 -0.19
N PHE A 64 1.02 -21.04 0.46
CA PHE A 64 0.08 -21.90 -0.24
C PHE A 64 -0.89 -21.12 -1.14
N LEU A 65 -1.23 -19.89 -0.76
CA LEU A 65 -2.05 -18.99 -1.58
C LEU A 65 -1.29 -18.47 -2.81
N VAL A 66 0.02 -18.21 -2.70
CA VAL A 66 0.86 -17.80 -3.84
C VAL A 66 0.99 -18.92 -4.86
N ILE A 67 1.17 -20.17 -4.42
CA ILE A 67 1.30 -21.32 -5.32
C ILE A 67 -0.05 -21.94 -5.73
N TYR A 68 -1.15 -21.19 -5.67
CA TYR A 68 -2.49 -21.67 -6.03
C TYR A 68 -2.51 -22.46 -7.36
N ASP A 69 -1.84 -21.96 -8.36
CA ASP A 69 -1.67 -22.62 -9.67
C ASP A 69 -0.27 -23.28 -9.75
N TYR A 70 -0.08 -24.29 -8.88
CA TYR A 70 1.20 -24.99 -8.67
C TYR A 70 1.68 -25.79 -9.88
N GLU A 71 0.86 -26.02 -10.90
CA GLU A 71 1.25 -26.66 -12.14
C GLU A 71 2.23 -25.79 -12.95
N SER A 72 2.10 -24.45 -12.85
CA SER A 72 3.03 -23.51 -13.47
C SER A 72 4.40 -23.56 -12.79
N ALA A 73 5.46 -23.79 -13.59
CA ALA A 73 6.84 -23.73 -13.09
C ALA A 73 7.22 -22.32 -12.59
N GLU A 74 6.68 -21.28 -13.25
CA GLU A 74 6.88 -19.88 -12.86
C GLU A 74 6.29 -19.63 -11.46
N ASN A 75 5.06 -20.09 -11.20
CA ASN A 75 4.40 -19.92 -9.91
C ASN A 75 5.09 -20.70 -8.78
N ARG A 76 5.60 -21.91 -9.07
CA ARG A 76 6.42 -22.66 -8.09
C ARG A 76 7.71 -21.91 -7.75
N LYS A 77 8.40 -21.33 -8.75
CA LYS A 77 9.59 -20.52 -8.53
C LYS A 77 9.29 -19.27 -7.72
N ALA A 78 8.18 -18.60 -8.01
CA ALA A 78 7.72 -17.44 -7.24
C ALA A 78 7.40 -17.80 -5.78
N GLY A 79 6.72 -18.94 -5.55
CA GLY A 79 6.45 -19.45 -4.21
C GLY A 79 7.73 -19.82 -3.46
N TYR A 80 8.68 -20.49 -4.09
CA TYR A 80 9.97 -20.82 -3.47
C TYR A 80 10.73 -19.55 -3.05
N LEU A 81 10.80 -18.55 -3.91
CA LEU A 81 11.43 -17.27 -3.59
C LEU A 81 10.74 -16.61 -2.40
N TYR A 82 9.40 -16.56 -2.41
CA TYR A 82 8.62 -16.04 -1.30
C TYR A 82 8.89 -16.79 0.01
N PHE A 83 8.94 -18.12 -0.03
CA PHE A 83 9.21 -18.98 1.13
C PHE A 83 10.57 -18.66 1.73
N VAL A 84 11.63 -18.63 0.90
CA VAL A 84 13.01 -18.34 1.35
C VAL A 84 13.08 -16.97 2.03
N PHE A 85 12.59 -15.90 1.38
CA PHE A 85 12.63 -14.55 1.97
C PHE A 85 11.81 -14.45 3.26
N SER A 86 10.66 -15.13 3.35
CA SER A 86 9.83 -15.14 4.55
C SER A 86 10.51 -15.81 5.73
N HIS A 87 11.18 -16.96 5.53
CA HIS A 87 11.83 -17.71 6.62
C HIS A 87 13.18 -17.09 7.02
N VAL A 88 13.95 -16.58 6.06
CA VAL A 88 15.16 -15.79 6.38
C VAL A 88 14.77 -14.56 7.21
N GLY A 89 13.71 -13.83 6.81
CA GLY A 89 13.22 -12.71 7.60
C GLY A 89 12.74 -13.12 9.00
N ALA A 90 12.01 -14.22 9.11
CA ALA A 90 11.54 -14.75 10.39
C ALA A 90 12.71 -15.15 11.32
N THR A 91 13.81 -15.68 10.76
CA THR A 91 15.02 -15.99 11.53
C THR A 91 15.62 -14.73 12.16
N PHE A 92 15.69 -13.61 11.43
CA PHE A 92 16.16 -12.34 12.00
C PHE A 92 15.24 -11.83 13.12
N ILE A 93 13.92 -11.99 12.99
CA ILE A 93 12.97 -11.63 14.05
C ILE A 93 13.19 -12.52 15.28
N LEU A 94 13.35 -13.83 15.07
CA LEU A 94 13.58 -14.79 16.16
C LEU A 94 14.88 -14.49 16.91
N VAL A 95 15.97 -14.19 16.20
CA VAL A 95 17.26 -13.80 16.81
C VAL A 95 17.10 -12.49 17.59
N SER A 96 16.38 -11.51 17.04
CA SER A 96 16.04 -10.25 17.71
C SER A 96 15.30 -10.50 19.05
N PHE A 97 14.30 -11.38 19.05
CA PHE A 97 13.56 -11.77 20.25
C PHE A 97 14.42 -12.57 21.23
N GLY A 98 15.34 -13.41 20.71
CA GLY A 98 16.31 -14.13 21.53
C GLY A 98 17.26 -13.18 22.28
N VAL A 99 17.77 -12.14 21.60
CA VAL A 99 18.58 -11.07 22.25
C VAL A 99 17.74 -10.36 23.32
N LEU A 100 16.50 -9.97 22.98
CA LEU A 100 15.62 -9.30 23.95
C LEU A 100 15.35 -10.16 25.19
N TYR A 101 15.06 -11.46 25.00
CA TYR A 101 14.86 -12.41 26.08
C TYR A 101 16.13 -12.61 26.92
N GLY A 102 17.30 -12.72 26.29
CA GLY A 102 18.58 -12.91 26.98
C GLY A 102 18.93 -11.79 27.96
N TYR A 103 18.53 -10.55 27.65
CA TYR A 103 18.73 -9.41 28.54
C TYR A 103 17.58 -9.20 29.53
N SER A 104 16.34 -9.46 29.15
CA SER A 104 15.16 -9.14 29.95
C SER A 104 14.66 -10.32 30.82
N GLY A 105 15.02 -11.57 30.46
CA GLY A 105 14.48 -12.78 31.08
C GLY A 105 12.97 -13.00 30.85
N SER A 106 12.33 -12.24 29.95
CA SER A 106 10.89 -12.25 29.74
C SER A 106 10.52 -12.29 28.26
N PHE A 107 9.46 -13.01 27.92
CA PHE A 107 8.91 -13.03 26.56
C PHE A 107 7.91 -11.89 26.30
N LEU A 108 7.60 -11.04 27.26
CA LEU A 108 6.70 -9.91 27.08
C LEU A 108 7.39 -8.76 26.35
N PHE A 109 6.69 -8.13 25.40
CA PHE A 109 7.22 -6.96 24.70
C PHE A 109 7.51 -5.77 25.64
N SER A 110 6.71 -5.64 26.73
CA SER A 110 6.88 -4.56 27.72
C SER A 110 8.20 -4.59 28.49
N SER A 111 8.91 -5.71 28.52
CA SER A 111 10.19 -5.84 29.21
C SER A 111 11.38 -5.20 28.46
N GLY A 112 11.16 -4.73 27.23
CA GLY A 112 12.23 -4.17 26.40
C GLY A 112 12.80 -2.83 26.86
N SER A 113 12.07 -2.07 27.69
CA SER A 113 12.51 -0.75 28.17
C SER A 113 13.70 -0.82 29.13
N THR A 114 13.93 -1.95 29.78
CA THR A 114 14.93 -2.13 30.85
C THR A 114 16.29 -2.60 30.39
N ILE A 115 16.44 -2.96 29.11
CA ILE A 115 17.71 -3.46 28.56
C ILE A 115 18.66 -2.31 28.15
N PRO A 116 20.00 -2.55 28.04
CA PRO A 116 20.96 -1.53 27.63
C PRO A 116 20.67 -0.99 26.21
N ASP A 117 20.96 0.29 25.96
CA ASP A 117 20.68 0.94 24.67
C ASP A 117 21.42 0.30 23.49
N SER A 118 22.62 -0.23 23.69
CA SER A 118 23.34 -0.98 22.67
C SER A 118 22.60 -2.26 22.26
N ALA A 119 22.00 -2.97 23.22
CA ALA A 119 21.19 -4.14 22.96
C ALA A 119 19.86 -3.75 22.29
N LYS A 120 19.22 -2.64 22.71
CA LYS A 120 18.00 -2.10 22.04
C LYS A 120 18.27 -1.82 20.57
N LEU A 121 19.39 -1.16 20.25
CA LEU A 121 19.74 -0.85 18.86
C LEU A 121 19.96 -2.12 18.05
N LEU A 122 20.66 -3.13 18.59
CA LEU A 122 20.86 -4.42 17.93
C LEU A 122 19.51 -5.12 17.67
N VAL A 123 18.62 -5.16 18.65
CA VAL A 123 17.26 -5.72 18.51
C VAL A 123 16.48 -5.00 17.39
N LEU A 124 16.55 -3.68 17.35
CA LEU A 124 15.86 -2.88 16.32
C LEU A 124 16.43 -3.13 14.92
N ILE A 125 17.74 -3.22 14.75
CA ILE A 125 18.37 -3.48 13.46
C ILE A 125 18.01 -4.89 12.96
N LEU A 126 18.16 -5.92 13.81
CA LEU A 126 17.79 -7.29 13.43
C LEU A 126 16.30 -7.41 13.08
N SER A 127 15.44 -6.81 13.90
CA SER A 127 14.00 -6.82 13.65
C SER A 127 13.63 -6.02 12.39
N PHE A 128 14.32 -4.92 12.09
CA PHE A 128 14.10 -4.13 10.88
C PHE A 128 14.42 -4.95 9.62
N ILE A 129 15.50 -5.76 9.63
CA ILE A 129 15.81 -6.69 8.53
C ILE A 129 14.68 -7.70 8.37
N GLY A 130 14.24 -8.33 9.46
CA GLY A 130 13.22 -9.36 9.41
C GLY A 130 11.82 -8.84 9.03
N PHE A 131 11.34 -7.80 9.68
CA PHE A 131 10.07 -7.16 9.38
C PHE A 131 10.10 -6.42 8.03
N GLY A 132 11.22 -5.80 7.69
CA GLY A 132 11.46 -5.16 6.41
C GLY A 132 11.42 -6.13 5.24
N SER A 133 11.93 -7.36 5.43
CA SER A 133 11.80 -8.44 4.44
C SER A 133 10.33 -8.77 4.16
N LYS A 134 9.49 -8.88 5.19
CA LYS A 134 8.06 -9.13 5.03
C LYS A 134 7.32 -7.94 4.44
N ALA A 135 7.71 -6.72 4.82
CA ALA A 135 7.12 -5.48 4.28
C ALA A 135 7.53 -5.23 2.82
N GLY A 136 8.62 -5.83 2.35
CA GLY A 136 9.16 -5.61 1.02
C GLY A 136 10.02 -4.35 0.92
N VAL A 137 10.77 -4.02 1.98
CA VAL A 137 11.75 -2.92 1.99
C VAL A 137 12.94 -3.29 1.12
N PHE A 138 13.45 -2.35 0.33
CA PHE A 138 14.67 -2.57 -0.45
C PHE A 138 15.89 -2.80 0.50
N PRO A 139 16.75 -3.80 0.22
CA PRO A 139 16.81 -4.71 -0.92
C PRO A 139 15.99 -6.02 -0.76
N PHE A 140 15.28 -6.22 0.32
CA PHE A 140 14.57 -7.45 0.65
C PHE A 140 13.22 -7.62 -0.09
N HIS A 141 12.89 -6.73 -1.02
CA HIS A 141 11.62 -6.68 -1.77
C HIS A 141 11.48 -7.73 -2.88
N VAL A 142 12.56 -8.43 -3.24
CA VAL A 142 12.69 -9.23 -4.49
C VAL A 142 11.55 -10.25 -4.68
N TRP A 143 10.99 -10.80 -3.62
CA TRP A 143 9.89 -11.77 -3.67
C TRP A 143 8.55 -11.16 -4.13
N LEU A 144 8.31 -9.87 -3.82
CA LEU A 144 7.03 -9.19 -4.08
C LEU A 144 6.62 -9.18 -5.57
N PRO A 145 7.49 -8.75 -6.51
CA PRO A 145 7.17 -8.72 -7.93
C PRO A 145 6.99 -10.11 -8.57
N HIS A 146 7.39 -11.16 -7.88
CA HIS A 146 7.17 -12.56 -8.31
C HIS A 146 5.91 -13.16 -7.68
N ALA A 147 5.69 -12.95 -6.39
CA ALA A 147 4.56 -13.53 -5.66
C ALA A 147 3.20 -12.94 -6.09
N HIS A 148 3.11 -11.62 -6.32
CA HIS A 148 1.84 -11.00 -6.68
C HIS A 148 1.28 -11.41 -8.05
N PRO A 149 2.08 -11.54 -9.12
CA PRO A 149 1.57 -12.08 -10.38
C PRO A 149 1.11 -13.55 -10.27
N ALA A 150 1.78 -14.35 -9.45
CA ALA A 150 1.46 -15.78 -9.25
C ALA A 150 0.16 -15.99 -8.45
N ALA A 151 -0.07 -15.20 -7.41
CA ALA A 151 -1.25 -15.32 -6.56
C ALA A 151 -2.55 -14.88 -7.26
N PRO A 152 -3.72 -15.46 -6.92
CA PRO A 152 -5.03 -14.93 -7.33
C PRO A 152 -5.20 -13.46 -6.93
N SER A 153 -5.98 -12.68 -7.69
CA SER A 153 -6.01 -11.22 -7.52
C SER A 153 -6.60 -10.77 -6.18
N HIS A 154 -7.60 -11.46 -5.63
CA HIS A 154 -8.11 -11.18 -4.28
C HIS A 154 -7.05 -11.45 -3.20
N ILE A 155 -6.21 -12.45 -3.37
CA ILE A 155 -5.08 -12.74 -2.48
C ILE A 155 -4.00 -11.65 -2.65
N SER A 156 -3.67 -11.25 -3.88
CA SER A 156 -2.73 -10.14 -4.12
C SER A 156 -3.21 -8.84 -3.47
N ALA A 157 -4.53 -8.57 -3.50
CA ALA A 157 -5.14 -7.44 -2.83
C ALA A 157 -4.93 -7.46 -1.30
N VAL A 158 -5.12 -8.62 -0.65
CA VAL A 158 -4.90 -8.80 0.80
C VAL A 158 -3.42 -8.82 1.15
N MET A 159 -2.58 -9.50 0.37
CA MET A 159 -1.13 -9.52 0.59
C MET A 159 -0.55 -8.10 0.55
N SER A 160 -0.85 -7.34 -0.49
CA SER A 160 -0.39 -5.96 -0.62
C SER A 160 -1.12 -5.01 0.31
N GLY A 161 -2.45 -5.13 0.42
CA GLY A 161 -3.29 -4.24 1.22
C GLY A 161 -3.08 -4.39 2.73
N VAL A 162 -2.85 -5.61 3.23
CA VAL A 162 -2.85 -5.92 4.67
C VAL A 162 -1.58 -6.62 5.13
N MET A 163 -1.22 -7.77 4.54
CA MET A 163 -0.18 -8.65 5.05
C MET A 163 1.18 -7.96 5.20
N ILE A 164 1.65 -7.23 4.18
CA ILE A 164 2.95 -6.55 4.26
C ILE A 164 3.00 -5.46 5.34
N LYS A 165 1.84 -4.92 5.78
CA LYS A 165 1.75 -3.94 6.88
C LYS A 165 1.98 -4.56 8.25
N THR A 166 1.88 -5.88 8.39
CA THR A 166 2.28 -6.54 9.65
C THR A 166 3.77 -6.38 9.91
N GLY A 167 4.60 -6.26 8.86
CA GLY A 167 6.01 -5.90 8.99
C GLY A 167 6.18 -4.47 9.52
N ILE A 168 5.46 -3.50 8.99
CA ILE A 168 5.46 -2.12 9.51
C ILE A 168 4.99 -2.09 10.97
N TYR A 169 3.93 -2.82 11.29
CA TYR A 169 3.44 -2.95 12.66
C TYR A 169 4.53 -3.49 13.61
N GLY A 170 5.29 -4.52 13.18
CA GLY A 170 6.38 -5.09 13.96
C GLY A 170 7.49 -4.07 14.27
N ILE A 171 7.92 -3.29 13.26
CA ILE A 171 8.91 -2.22 13.40
C ILE A 171 8.45 -1.18 14.42
N VAL A 172 7.24 -0.65 14.25
CA VAL A 172 6.66 0.40 15.10
C VAL A 172 6.47 -0.12 16.53
N ARG A 173 5.98 -1.34 16.68
CA ARG A 173 5.74 -1.96 18.00
C ARG A 173 7.02 -2.15 18.80
N LEU A 174 8.08 -2.69 18.19
CA LEU A 174 9.35 -2.86 18.88
C LEU A 174 10.02 -1.53 19.22
N TYR A 175 10.01 -0.57 18.29
CA TYR A 175 10.51 0.77 18.57
C TYR A 175 9.83 1.38 19.80
N ALA A 176 8.50 1.33 19.85
CA ALA A 176 7.73 1.83 20.98
C ALA A 176 8.04 1.09 22.29
N SER A 177 8.16 -0.25 22.23
CA SER A 177 8.42 -1.08 23.42
C SER A 177 9.81 -0.88 24.00
N LEU A 178 10.80 -0.60 23.15
CA LEU A 178 12.21 -0.42 23.56
C LEU A 178 12.49 1.00 24.07
N ASN A 179 11.69 1.98 23.67
CA ASN A 179 11.82 3.38 24.06
C ASN A 179 13.26 3.91 23.88
N LEU A 180 13.81 3.72 22.66
CA LEU A 180 15.15 4.15 22.30
C LEU A 180 15.12 5.53 21.64
N HIS A 181 15.86 6.49 22.19
CA HIS A 181 15.84 7.89 21.73
C HIS A 181 17.05 8.28 20.86
N THR A 182 17.88 7.32 20.43
CA THR A 182 19.00 7.62 19.53
C THR A 182 18.51 7.91 18.11
N PRO A 183 19.08 8.92 17.41
CA PRO A 183 18.65 9.29 16.07
C PRO A 183 18.96 8.20 15.02
N LEU A 184 20.02 7.42 15.23
CA LEU A 184 20.55 6.47 14.24
C LEU A 184 19.50 5.51 13.67
N PHE A 185 18.61 4.97 14.52
CA PHE A 185 17.59 4.05 14.01
C PHE A 185 16.54 4.78 13.14
N GLY A 186 16.15 6.00 13.54
CA GLY A 186 15.27 6.85 12.74
C GLY A 186 15.88 7.22 11.38
N GLU A 187 17.19 7.50 11.36
CA GLU A 187 17.96 7.77 10.13
C GLU A 187 17.96 6.55 9.20
N ILE A 188 18.23 5.35 9.73
CA ILE A 188 18.21 4.09 8.96
C ILE A 188 16.83 3.86 8.35
N VAL A 189 15.75 4.01 9.14
CA VAL A 189 14.37 3.82 8.67
C VAL A 189 14.02 4.84 7.58
N LEU A 190 14.39 6.11 7.76
CA LEU A 190 14.14 7.19 6.80
C LEU A 190 14.88 6.95 5.48
N VAL A 191 16.17 6.64 5.54
CA VAL A 191 17.00 6.37 4.35
C VAL A 191 16.48 5.13 3.60
N ALA A 192 16.18 4.04 4.32
CA ALA A 192 15.59 2.85 3.72
C ALA A 192 14.22 3.16 3.05
N GLY A 193 13.44 4.04 3.67
CA GLY A 193 12.19 4.53 3.09
C GLY A 193 12.39 5.29 1.78
N MET A 194 13.32 6.24 1.74
CA MET A 194 13.63 7.01 0.53
C MET A 194 14.12 6.11 -0.61
N VAL A 195 15.06 5.20 -0.31
CA VAL A 195 15.60 4.26 -1.31
C VAL A 195 14.50 3.34 -1.84
N SER A 196 13.67 2.76 -0.93
CA SER A 196 12.58 1.87 -1.34
C SER A 196 11.53 2.60 -2.18
N GLY A 197 11.20 3.83 -1.81
CA GLY A 197 10.21 4.65 -2.53
C GLY A 197 10.66 4.97 -3.95
N ILE A 198 11.86 5.52 -4.10
CA ILE A 198 12.41 5.91 -5.41
C ILE A 198 12.64 4.69 -6.30
N LEU A 199 13.33 3.66 -5.81
CA LEU A 199 13.61 2.47 -6.62
C LEU A 199 12.33 1.70 -6.94
N GLY A 200 11.38 1.63 -6.01
CA GLY A 200 10.07 1.00 -6.25
C GLY A 200 9.34 1.61 -7.44
N VAL A 201 9.22 2.93 -7.50
CA VAL A 201 8.54 3.60 -8.61
C VAL A 201 9.32 3.54 -9.92
N VAL A 202 10.65 3.64 -9.87
CA VAL A 202 11.51 3.50 -11.06
C VAL A 202 11.35 2.12 -11.70
N TYR A 203 11.40 1.05 -10.88
CA TYR A 203 11.17 -0.31 -11.39
C TYR A 203 9.72 -0.53 -11.87
N ALA A 204 8.73 0.12 -11.25
CA ALA A 204 7.34 0.05 -11.70
C ALA A 204 7.15 0.63 -13.10
N LEU A 205 7.78 1.76 -13.41
CA LEU A 205 7.72 2.42 -14.73
C LEU A 205 8.15 1.51 -15.88
N GLY A 206 9.15 0.64 -15.64
CA GLY A 206 9.67 -0.30 -16.63
C GLY A 206 8.83 -1.59 -16.77
N GLN A 207 7.72 -1.77 -16.05
CA GLN A 207 6.94 -3.00 -16.13
C GLN A 207 5.87 -2.95 -17.23
N HIS A 208 5.67 -4.11 -17.87
CA HIS A 208 4.63 -4.38 -18.87
C HIS A 208 3.57 -5.39 -18.38
N ASP A 209 3.76 -6.01 -17.23
CA ASP A 209 2.75 -6.84 -16.53
C ASP A 209 2.05 -5.98 -15.47
N ILE A 210 0.72 -5.85 -15.58
CA ILE A 210 -0.08 -4.98 -14.70
C ILE A 210 0.05 -5.37 -13.21
N LYS A 211 0.11 -6.67 -12.87
CA LYS A 211 0.27 -7.11 -11.48
C LYS A 211 1.69 -6.88 -10.96
N ARG A 212 2.69 -7.05 -11.81
CA ARG A 212 4.09 -6.83 -11.46
C ARG A 212 4.37 -5.35 -11.23
N LEU A 213 3.79 -4.50 -12.08
CA LEU A 213 3.80 -3.05 -11.91
C LEU A 213 3.19 -2.65 -10.56
N LEU A 214 2.00 -3.17 -10.24
CA LEU A 214 1.36 -2.94 -8.96
C LEU A 214 2.19 -3.47 -7.77
N ALA A 215 2.92 -4.56 -7.94
CA ALA A 215 3.80 -5.08 -6.88
C ALA A 215 4.96 -4.12 -6.57
N TYR A 216 5.62 -3.55 -7.58
CA TYR A 216 6.66 -2.54 -7.37
C TYR A 216 6.12 -1.25 -6.73
N HIS A 217 4.92 -0.84 -7.08
CA HIS A 217 4.23 0.25 -6.37
C HIS A 217 3.87 -0.11 -4.91
N SER A 218 3.91 -1.39 -4.51
CA SER A 218 3.81 -1.73 -3.08
C SER A 218 5.14 -1.46 -2.36
N VAL A 219 6.28 -1.75 -2.99
CA VAL A 219 7.62 -1.39 -2.49
C VAL A 219 7.74 0.13 -2.30
N GLU A 220 7.33 0.88 -3.32
CA GLU A 220 7.27 2.33 -3.29
C GLU A 220 6.48 2.87 -2.10
N ASN A 221 5.25 2.43 -1.94
CA ASN A 221 4.36 2.92 -0.89
C ASN A 221 4.81 2.50 0.52
N ILE A 222 5.45 1.33 0.67
CA ILE A 222 6.15 0.97 1.92
C ILE A 222 7.28 1.97 2.18
N GLY A 223 7.98 2.43 1.15
CA GLY A 223 8.95 3.50 1.24
C GLY A 223 8.35 4.80 1.79
N ILE A 224 7.19 5.24 1.27
CA ILE A 224 6.47 6.44 1.76
C ILE A 224 6.08 6.28 3.24
N ILE A 225 5.57 5.10 3.64
CA ILE A 225 5.24 4.80 5.04
C ILE A 225 6.49 4.94 5.92
N LEU A 226 7.61 4.36 5.50
CA LEU A 226 8.87 4.41 6.26
C LEU A 226 9.45 5.82 6.32
N ILE A 227 9.30 6.64 5.28
CA ILE A 227 9.66 8.08 5.32
C ILE A 227 8.87 8.76 6.44
N GLY A 228 7.55 8.57 6.49
CA GLY A 228 6.72 9.13 7.56
C GLY A 228 7.13 8.67 8.96
N ILE A 229 7.35 7.36 9.14
CA ILE A 229 7.78 6.77 10.41
C ILE A 229 9.18 7.26 10.79
N GLY A 230 10.13 7.32 9.85
CA GLY A 230 11.49 7.81 10.08
C GLY A 230 11.52 9.28 10.50
N ILE A 231 10.73 10.15 9.84
CA ILE A 231 10.51 11.54 10.28
C ILE A 231 9.96 11.58 11.71
N GLY A 232 8.99 10.70 12.02
CA GLY A 232 8.44 10.56 13.37
C GLY A 232 9.51 10.20 14.41
N MET A 233 10.35 9.21 14.12
CA MET A 233 11.46 8.77 14.99
C MET A 233 12.50 9.87 15.18
N LEU A 234 12.87 10.57 14.12
CA LEU A 234 13.79 11.72 14.21
C LEU A 234 13.18 12.87 15.02
N GLY A 235 11.88 13.11 14.92
CA GLY A 235 11.18 14.08 15.75
C GLY A 235 11.25 13.73 17.24
N VAL A 236 11.17 12.44 17.60
CA VAL A 236 11.35 11.97 18.99
C VAL A 236 12.78 12.21 19.47
N SER A 237 13.78 11.77 18.69
CA SER A 237 15.19 11.87 19.08
C SER A 237 15.72 13.31 19.14
N SER A 238 15.18 14.22 18.31
CA SER A 238 15.52 15.65 18.28
C SER A 238 14.70 16.51 19.25
N GLY A 239 13.78 15.93 20.01
CA GLY A 239 12.94 16.66 20.93
C GLY A 239 11.89 17.58 20.26
N ASN A 240 11.50 17.30 19.00
CA ASN A 240 10.49 18.05 18.26
C ASN A 240 9.15 17.30 18.22
N PRO A 241 8.21 17.61 19.13
CA PRO A 241 6.94 16.86 19.25
C PRO A 241 6.03 17.01 18.03
N ILE A 242 6.06 18.15 17.36
CA ILE A 242 5.22 18.41 16.18
C ILE A 242 5.71 17.57 15.01
N MET A 243 7.03 17.52 14.78
CA MET A 243 7.66 16.67 13.77
C MET A 243 7.34 15.19 14.03
N ALA A 244 7.48 14.74 15.28
CA ALA A 244 7.20 13.36 15.67
C ALA A 244 5.75 12.97 15.36
N VAL A 245 4.79 13.78 15.79
CA VAL A 245 3.36 13.48 15.59
C VAL A 245 2.96 13.53 14.13
N LEU A 246 3.43 14.51 13.38
CA LEU A 246 3.12 14.62 11.94
C LEU A 246 3.71 13.43 11.16
N GLY A 247 4.96 13.08 11.44
CA GLY A 247 5.63 11.94 10.79
C GLY A 247 4.90 10.62 11.07
N PHE A 248 4.70 10.27 12.34
CA PHE A 248 4.00 9.04 12.71
C PHE A 248 2.54 9.03 12.23
N SER A 249 1.79 10.12 12.41
CA SER A 249 0.39 10.18 11.97
C SER A 249 0.27 10.06 10.46
N GLY A 250 1.14 10.72 9.71
CA GLY A 250 1.19 10.62 8.25
C GLY A 250 1.53 9.21 7.79
N GLY A 251 2.58 8.59 8.36
CA GLY A 251 2.98 7.22 8.04
C GLY A 251 1.90 6.19 8.38
N LEU A 252 1.29 6.28 9.57
CA LEU A 252 0.21 5.37 9.99
C LEU A 252 -1.07 5.56 9.15
N LEU A 253 -1.41 6.82 8.81
CA LEU A 253 -2.53 7.09 7.93
C LEU A 253 -2.26 6.55 6.51
N HIS A 254 -1.00 6.62 6.06
CA HIS A 254 -0.62 6.06 4.76
C HIS A 254 -0.72 4.53 4.74
N VAL A 255 -0.49 3.84 5.87
CA VAL A 255 -0.79 2.40 6.01
C VAL A 255 -2.25 2.09 5.69
N LEU A 256 -3.19 2.88 6.24
CA LEU A 256 -4.62 2.72 5.98
C LEU A 256 -4.96 3.04 4.51
N ASN A 257 -4.49 4.18 4.02
CA ASN A 257 -4.78 4.65 2.66
C ASN A 257 -4.26 3.68 1.59
N HIS A 258 -3.02 3.24 1.75
CA HIS A 258 -2.41 2.24 0.88
C HIS A 258 -3.16 0.90 0.92
N SER A 259 -3.67 0.48 2.08
CA SER A 259 -4.50 -0.73 2.16
C SER A 259 -5.71 -0.66 1.25
N ILE A 260 -6.38 0.48 1.19
CA ILE A 260 -7.63 0.69 0.46
C ILE A 260 -7.37 0.79 -1.05
N PHE A 261 -6.57 1.78 -1.48
CA PHE A 261 -6.37 1.97 -2.92
C PHE A 261 -5.59 0.83 -3.57
N LYS A 262 -4.73 0.14 -2.83
CA LYS A 262 -3.97 -0.99 -3.37
C LYS A 262 -4.83 -2.23 -3.58
N SER A 263 -5.73 -2.50 -2.63
CA SER A 263 -6.70 -3.57 -2.79
C SER A 263 -7.63 -3.29 -3.98
N LEU A 264 -8.08 -2.05 -4.15
CA LEU A 264 -8.85 -1.61 -5.30
C LEU A 264 -8.12 -1.87 -6.62
N LEU A 265 -6.87 -1.46 -6.73
CA LEU A 265 -6.07 -1.62 -7.95
C LEU A 265 -5.81 -3.08 -8.30
N PHE A 266 -5.49 -3.95 -7.31
CA PHE A 266 -5.31 -5.37 -7.55
C PHE A 266 -6.61 -6.08 -7.93
N MET A 267 -7.74 -5.70 -7.33
CA MET A 267 -9.05 -6.23 -7.74
C MET A 267 -9.41 -5.77 -9.14
N GLY A 268 -9.17 -4.50 -9.49
CA GLY A 268 -9.37 -3.99 -10.85
C GLY A 268 -8.51 -4.70 -11.89
N ALA A 269 -7.21 -4.90 -11.60
CA ALA A 269 -6.34 -5.71 -12.44
C ALA A 269 -6.85 -7.16 -12.57
N GLY A 270 -7.43 -7.72 -11.50
CA GLY A 270 -8.03 -9.06 -11.52
C GLY A 270 -9.21 -9.17 -12.47
N VAL A 271 -10.11 -8.18 -12.48
CA VAL A 271 -11.24 -8.15 -13.44
C VAL A 271 -10.71 -8.05 -14.87
N VAL A 272 -9.74 -7.17 -15.13
CA VAL A 272 -9.11 -7.05 -16.47
C VAL A 272 -8.54 -8.39 -16.91
N ILE A 273 -7.72 -9.04 -16.08
CA ILE A 273 -7.07 -10.32 -16.42
C ILE A 273 -8.10 -11.43 -16.64
N GLN A 274 -9.13 -11.52 -15.80
CA GLN A 274 -10.17 -12.55 -15.92
C GLN A 274 -10.94 -12.43 -17.25
N LYS A 275 -11.15 -11.20 -17.73
CA LYS A 275 -11.94 -10.94 -18.93
C LYS A 275 -11.12 -10.98 -20.22
N THR A 276 -9.87 -10.52 -20.17
CA THR A 276 -8.99 -10.48 -21.36
C THR A 276 -8.06 -11.68 -21.49
N GLY A 277 -7.89 -12.46 -20.42
CA GLY A 277 -6.94 -13.58 -20.38
C GLY A 277 -5.47 -13.17 -20.38
N THR A 278 -5.15 -11.87 -20.32
CA THR A 278 -3.75 -11.39 -20.39
C THR A 278 -3.42 -10.40 -19.27
N ARG A 279 -2.16 -10.42 -18.82
CA ARG A 279 -1.58 -9.46 -17.87
C ARG A 279 -0.75 -8.39 -18.58
N THR A 280 -0.44 -8.58 -19.87
CA THR A 280 0.45 -7.72 -20.64
C THR A 280 -0.27 -6.44 -21.03
N ILE A 281 0.18 -5.30 -20.48
CA ILE A 281 -0.42 -3.98 -20.70
C ILE A 281 -0.46 -3.62 -22.18
N ASP A 282 0.59 -3.96 -22.92
CA ASP A 282 0.77 -3.61 -24.33
C ASP A 282 -0.23 -4.29 -25.27
N MET A 283 -0.83 -5.40 -24.81
CA MET A 283 -1.87 -6.13 -25.55
C MET A 283 -3.29 -5.62 -25.27
N LEU A 284 -3.45 -4.70 -24.34
CA LEU A 284 -4.73 -4.14 -23.92
C LEU A 284 -5.03 -2.83 -24.68
N GLY A 285 -6.16 -2.22 -24.44
CA GLY A 285 -6.55 -0.92 -24.98
C GLY A 285 -8.06 -0.80 -25.10
N GLY A 286 -8.59 0.43 -24.93
CA GLY A 286 -10.01 0.75 -25.13
C GLY A 286 -10.97 0.12 -24.14
N LEU A 287 -10.50 -0.52 -23.07
CA LEU A 287 -11.36 -1.29 -22.15
C LEU A 287 -12.44 -0.43 -21.47
N LEU A 288 -12.21 0.88 -21.31
CA LEU A 288 -13.20 1.77 -20.70
C LEU A 288 -14.55 1.81 -21.44
N LYS A 289 -14.56 1.49 -22.75
CA LYS A 289 -15.78 1.46 -23.56
C LYS A 289 -16.78 0.42 -23.03
N ASN A 290 -16.27 -0.75 -22.67
CA ASN A 290 -17.08 -1.92 -22.30
C ASN A 290 -16.97 -2.25 -20.79
N MET A 291 -15.90 -1.82 -20.10
CA MET A 291 -15.64 -2.06 -18.68
C MET A 291 -15.64 -0.73 -17.92
N LYS A 292 -16.77 -0.03 -17.89
CA LYS A 292 -16.88 1.33 -17.36
C LYS A 292 -16.63 1.41 -15.85
N ILE A 293 -17.23 0.52 -15.08
CA ILE A 293 -17.09 0.52 -13.61
C ILE A 293 -15.66 0.17 -13.23
N THR A 294 -15.09 -0.88 -13.84
CA THR A 294 -13.70 -1.28 -13.63
C THR A 294 -12.74 -0.13 -13.99
N GLY A 295 -12.93 0.51 -15.15
CA GLY A 295 -12.07 1.61 -15.58
C GLY A 295 -12.16 2.83 -14.67
N ILE A 296 -13.36 3.23 -14.25
CA ILE A 296 -13.56 4.37 -13.35
C ILE A 296 -12.98 4.08 -11.96
N THR A 297 -13.24 2.90 -11.39
CA THR A 297 -12.72 2.53 -10.06
C THR A 297 -11.20 2.35 -10.08
N PHE A 298 -10.63 1.81 -11.17
CA PHE A 298 -9.19 1.74 -11.36
C PHE A 298 -8.57 3.15 -11.48
N LEU A 299 -9.22 4.08 -12.20
CA LEU A 299 -8.80 5.49 -12.27
C LEU A 299 -8.80 6.13 -10.89
N VAL A 300 -9.85 5.93 -10.08
CA VAL A 300 -9.91 6.42 -8.68
C VAL A 300 -8.72 5.89 -7.87
N GLY A 301 -8.44 4.59 -7.95
CA GLY A 301 -7.27 3.98 -7.29
C GLY A 301 -5.94 4.55 -7.79
N SER A 302 -5.84 4.84 -9.09
CA SER A 302 -4.65 5.44 -9.73
C SER A 302 -4.39 6.87 -9.27
N LEU A 303 -5.43 7.69 -9.16
CA LEU A 303 -5.33 9.06 -8.64
C LEU A 303 -5.01 9.06 -7.13
N ALA A 304 -5.58 8.11 -6.40
CA ALA A 304 -5.34 7.95 -4.97
C ALA A 304 -3.89 7.55 -4.66
N ILE A 305 -3.32 6.58 -5.37
CA ILE A 305 -1.93 6.12 -5.17
C ILE A 305 -0.91 7.15 -5.64
N SER A 306 -1.26 8.03 -6.58
CA SER A 306 -0.40 9.13 -7.04
C SER A 306 -0.42 10.36 -6.12
N GLY A 307 -1.04 10.26 -4.93
CA GLY A 307 -1.08 11.33 -3.96
C GLY A 307 -1.84 12.59 -4.42
N LEU A 308 -2.77 12.46 -5.37
CA LEU A 308 -3.49 13.63 -5.91
C LEU A 308 -4.71 13.99 -5.05
N PRO A 309 -4.93 15.30 -4.75
CA PRO A 309 -6.18 15.74 -4.17
C PRO A 309 -7.34 15.57 -5.18
N PRO A 310 -8.56 15.26 -4.76
CA PRO A 310 -9.05 15.10 -3.40
C PRO A 310 -9.11 13.63 -2.91
N PHE A 311 -8.10 12.82 -3.20
CA PHE A 311 -8.07 11.41 -2.82
C PHE A 311 -7.28 11.18 -1.53
N ASN A 312 -7.48 10.00 -0.92
CA ASN A 312 -6.93 9.66 0.38
C ASN A 312 -5.40 9.63 0.45
N GLY A 313 -4.69 9.25 -0.64
CA GLY A 313 -3.23 9.25 -0.68
C GLY A 313 -2.64 10.62 -0.35
N PHE A 314 -3.18 11.68 -0.96
CA PHE A 314 -2.79 13.06 -0.70
C PHE A 314 -2.82 13.41 0.79
N VAL A 315 -3.87 13.00 1.51
CA VAL A 315 -4.06 13.40 2.92
C VAL A 315 -2.92 12.90 3.81
N SER A 316 -2.49 11.66 3.62
CA SER A 316 -1.39 11.08 4.39
C SER A 316 -0.02 11.63 4.00
N GLU A 317 0.25 11.77 2.71
CA GLU A 317 1.50 12.36 2.21
C GLU A 317 1.65 13.81 2.64
N PHE A 318 0.57 14.59 2.63
CA PHE A 318 0.55 15.95 3.12
C PHE A 318 1.03 16.07 4.57
N PHE A 319 0.62 15.15 5.46
CA PHE A 319 1.11 15.11 6.83
C PHE A 319 2.60 14.73 6.91
N ILE A 320 3.06 13.83 6.06
CA ILE A 320 4.49 13.46 6.00
C ILE A 320 5.31 14.67 5.52
N TYR A 321 4.86 15.39 4.48
CA TYR A 321 5.49 16.64 4.03
C TYR A 321 5.58 17.68 5.15
N LEU A 322 4.50 17.91 5.89
CA LEU A 322 4.48 18.83 7.01
C LEU A 322 5.46 18.42 8.11
N GLY A 323 5.57 17.13 8.40
CA GLY A 323 6.58 16.58 9.31
C GLY A 323 7.99 16.87 8.83
N GLY A 324 8.27 16.64 7.54
CA GLY A 324 9.54 17.01 6.91
C GLY A 324 9.86 18.50 7.01
N PHE A 325 8.90 19.39 6.71
CA PHE A 325 9.09 20.83 6.85
C PHE A 325 9.39 21.27 8.29
N LYS A 326 8.91 20.55 9.31
CA LYS A 326 9.31 20.81 10.71
C LYS A 326 10.74 20.40 11.00
N GLY A 327 11.29 19.45 10.27
CA GLY A 327 12.70 19.05 10.35
C GLY A 327 13.65 20.03 9.65
N VAL A 328 13.18 20.75 8.62
CA VAL A 328 14.00 21.75 7.90
C VAL A 328 14.37 22.98 8.75
N VAL A 329 13.69 23.21 9.87
CA VAL A 329 14.03 24.29 10.82
C VAL A 329 14.93 23.80 11.96
N MET A 330 15.36 22.55 11.94
CA MET A 330 16.31 21.96 12.88
C MET A 330 17.75 22.13 12.38
N ASP A 331 18.71 21.80 13.21
CA ASP A 331 20.13 21.88 12.85
C ASP A 331 20.68 20.53 12.35
N ASP A 332 21.82 20.57 11.64
CA ASP A 332 22.66 19.44 11.25
C ASP A 332 21.98 18.35 10.40
N THR A 333 22.15 17.09 10.81
CA THR A 333 21.73 15.89 10.06
C THR A 333 20.21 15.85 9.85
N VAL A 334 19.41 16.31 10.82
CA VAL A 334 17.95 16.32 10.72
C VAL A 334 17.47 17.25 9.59
N PHE A 335 18.10 18.42 9.45
CA PHE A 335 17.85 19.35 8.35
C PHE A 335 18.08 18.68 6.99
N VAL A 336 19.28 18.10 6.79
CA VAL A 336 19.64 17.47 5.51
C VAL A 336 18.71 16.30 5.17
N LEU A 337 18.46 15.41 6.13
CA LEU A 337 17.59 14.26 5.91
C LEU A 337 16.14 14.66 5.66
N SER A 338 15.66 15.75 6.28
CA SER A 338 14.31 16.27 6.05
C SER A 338 14.15 16.84 4.65
N ILE A 339 15.14 17.59 4.14
CA ILE A 339 15.13 18.06 2.75
C ILE A 339 15.14 16.88 1.78
N LEU A 340 16.02 15.90 2.01
CA LEU A 340 16.11 14.71 1.16
C LEU A 340 14.80 13.93 1.16
N ALA A 341 14.11 13.82 2.30
CA ALA A 341 12.81 13.18 2.41
C ALA A 341 11.72 13.91 1.60
N ILE A 342 11.66 15.24 1.70
CA ILE A 342 10.73 16.07 0.92
C ILE A 342 10.97 15.90 -0.58
N VAL A 343 12.22 15.98 -1.02
CA VAL A 343 12.61 15.81 -2.42
C VAL A 343 12.27 14.40 -2.91
N SER A 344 12.57 13.38 -2.08
CA SER A 344 12.26 11.98 -2.41
C SER A 344 10.75 11.77 -2.60
N LEU A 345 9.91 12.30 -1.70
CA LEU A 345 8.46 12.21 -1.83
C LEU A 345 7.95 12.90 -3.10
N ALA A 346 8.50 14.07 -3.45
CA ALA A 346 8.12 14.79 -4.67
C ALA A 346 8.49 14.00 -5.93
N ILE A 347 9.67 13.36 -5.96
CA ILE A 347 10.10 12.48 -7.05
C ILE A 347 9.18 11.27 -7.15
N ILE A 348 8.90 10.60 -6.03
CA ILE A 348 8.04 9.42 -5.96
C ILE A 348 6.65 9.75 -6.52
N GLY A 349 6.01 10.82 -6.04
CA GLY A 349 4.67 11.23 -6.49
C GLY A 349 4.62 11.58 -7.98
N GLY A 350 5.63 12.32 -8.48
CA GLY A 350 5.72 12.66 -9.91
C GLY A 350 5.87 11.44 -10.80
N LEU A 351 6.74 10.49 -10.43
CA LEU A 351 6.96 9.26 -11.19
C LEU A 351 5.76 8.30 -11.07
N ALA A 352 5.10 8.23 -9.91
CA ALA A 352 3.87 7.45 -9.74
C ALA A 352 2.75 7.97 -10.66
N LEU A 353 2.57 9.28 -10.72
CA LEU A 353 1.61 9.91 -11.63
C LEU A 353 1.90 9.57 -13.10
N ALA A 354 3.17 9.65 -13.52
CA ALA A 354 3.59 9.27 -14.87
C ALA A 354 3.28 7.79 -15.15
N CYS A 355 3.58 6.90 -14.19
CA CYS A 355 3.33 5.47 -14.32
C CYS A 355 1.83 5.15 -14.44
N PHE A 356 0.99 5.72 -13.58
CA PHE A 356 -0.46 5.47 -13.63
C PHE A 356 -1.14 6.15 -14.81
N THR A 357 -0.63 7.29 -15.29
CA THR A 357 -1.05 7.88 -16.57
C THR A 357 -0.79 6.93 -17.73
N LYS A 358 0.40 6.30 -17.77
CA LYS A 358 0.72 5.24 -18.73
C LYS A 358 -0.28 4.09 -18.63
N VAL A 359 -0.49 3.53 -17.43
CA VAL A 359 -1.36 2.35 -17.25
C VAL A 359 -2.80 2.67 -17.66
N VAL A 360 -3.38 3.76 -17.17
CA VAL A 360 -4.77 4.13 -17.49
C VAL A 360 -4.92 4.44 -18.98
N GLY A 361 -3.98 5.17 -19.56
CA GLY A 361 -4.00 5.52 -20.98
C GLY A 361 -3.86 4.30 -21.90
N VAL A 362 -2.97 3.36 -21.54
CA VAL A 362 -2.68 2.19 -22.36
C VAL A 362 -3.75 1.11 -22.22
N VAL A 363 -4.24 0.86 -21.00
CA VAL A 363 -5.19 -0.24 -20.73
C VAL A 363 -6.64 0.16 -21.02
N PHE A 364 -7.05 1.34 -20.57
CA PHE A 364 -8.46 1.71 -20.57
C PHE A 364 -8.87 2.66 -21.70
N GLN A 365 -7.93 3.45 -22.23
CA GLN A 365 -8.22 4.41 -23.30
C GLN A 365 -7.74 3.89 -24.68
N GLY A 366 -8.06 4.65 -25.74
CA GLY A 366 -7.68 4.32 -27.11
C GLY A 366 -8.52 3.20 -27.73
N GLU A 367 -7.86 2.42 -28.60
CA GLU A 367 -8.46 1.29 -29.31
C GLU A 367 -7.85 -0.04 -28.82
N PRO A 368 -8.56 -1.19 -28.95
CA PRO A 368 -8.04 -2.50 -28.66
C PRO A 368 -6.78 -2.81 -29.48
N ARG A 369 -5.72 -3.28 -28.83
CA ARG A 369 -4.45 -3.61 -29.49
C ARG A 369 -4.27 -5.08 -29.82
N SER A 370 -5.15 -5.93 -29.27
CA SER A 370 -5.16 -7.36 -29.55
C SER A 370 -6.58 -7.90 -29.57
N PRO A 371 -6.82 -9.07 -30.20
CA PRO A 371 -8.14 -9.73 -30.17
C PRO A 371 -8.67 -9.98 -28.76
N SER A 372 -7.81 -10.17 -27.77
CA SER A 372 -8.19 -10.39 -26.37
C SER A 372 -8.81 -9.16 -25.69
N ALA A 373 -8.64 -7.97 -26.26
CA ALA A 373 -9.22 -6.72 -25.76
C ALA A 373 -10.50 -6.32 -26.51
N VAL A 374 -10.87 -7.04 -27.59
CA VAL A 374 -12.10 -6.83 -28.33
C VAL A 374 -13.25 -7.62 -27.68
N ASP A 375 -14.46 -7.08 -27.69
CA ASP A 375 -15.68 -7.72 -27.18
C ASP A 375 -15.63 -8.19 -25.70
N VAL A 376 -14.84 -7.49 -24.90
CA VAL A 376 -14.75 -7.74 -23.47
C VAL A 376 -15.99 -7.16 -22.78
N ASP A 377 -16.67 -8.00 -21.99
CA ASP A 377 -17.90 -7.64 -21.28
C ASP A 377 -17.70 -7.58 -19.76
N GLU A 378 -18.19 -6.52 -19.14
CA GLU A 378 -18.07 -6.30 -17.69
C GLU A 378 -19.15 -7.11 -16.94
N LYS A 379 -18.80 -8.31 -16.51
CA LYS A 379 -19.68 -9.20 -15.72
C LYS A 379 -19.11 -9.43 -14.34
N GLY A 380 -20.01 -9.68 -13.38
CA GLY A 380 -19.62 -9.98 -11.99
C GLY A 380 -19.99 -8.86 -11.02
N PRO A 381 -21.29 -8.63 -10.74
CA PRO A 381 -21.76 -7.53 -9.91
C PRO A 381 -21.13 -7.54 -8.51
N VAL A 382 -20.82 -8.72 -7.98
CA VAL A 382 -20.20 -8.88 -6.66
C VAL A 382 -18.75 -8.38 -6.64
N MET A 383 -17.99 -8.62 -7.73
CA MET A 383 -16.62 -8.07 -7.86
C MET A 383 -16.67 -6.55 -7.97
N LEU A 384 -17.56 -6.02 -8.80
CA LEU A 384 -17.73 -4.58 -9.00
C LEU A 384 -18.17 -3.88 -7.72
N PHE A 385 -19.05 -4.49 -6.93
CA PHE A 385 -19.47 -3.97 -5.63
C PHE A 385 -18.28 -3.75 -4.69
N SER A 386 -17.40 -4.74 -4.54
CA SER A 386 -16.21 -4.62 -3.69
C SER A 386 -15.30 -3.47 -4.13
N MET A 387 -15.13 -3.29 -5.45
CA MET A 387 -14.34 -2.21 -6.02
C MET A 387 -14.99 -0.83 -5.81
N LEU A 388 -16.31 -0.72 -5.98
CA LEU A 388 -17.06 0.51 -5.75
C LEU A 388 -16.97 0.95 -4.29
N VAL A 389 -17.08 0.00 -3.33
CA VAL A 389 -16.93 0.31 -1.90
C VAL A 389 -15.53 0.85 -1.60
N LEU A 390 -14.47 0.19 -2.11
CA LEU A 390 -13.09 0.66 -1.92
C LEU A 390 -12.86 2.04 -2.56
N ALA A 391 -13.39 2.29 -3.75
CA ALA A 391 -13.31 3.58 -4.43
C ALA A 391 -14.05 4.68 -3.65
N ALA A 392 -15.24 4.37 -3.12
CA ALA A 392 -15.98 5.29 -2.26
C ALA A 392 -15.19 5.63 -0.99
N ILE A 393 -14.54 4.66 -0.35
CA ILE A 393 -13.71 4.91 0.84
C ILE A 393 -12.51 5.81 0.49
N CYS A 394 -11.85 5.63 -0.67
CA CYS A 394 -10.78 6.53 -1.12
C CYS A 394 -11.26 7.99 -1.19
N LEU A 395 -12.46 8.22 -1.74
CA LEU A 395 -13.07 9.55 -1.83
C LEU A 395 -13.48 10.09 -0.46
N ILE A 396 -14.12 9.27 0.38
CA ILE A 396 -14.59 9.69 1.72
C ILE A 396 -13.40 10.14 2.58
N ILE A 397 -12.29 9.41 2.59
CA ILE A 397 -11.10 9.81 3.36
C ILE A 397 -10.49 11.09 2.79
N GLY A 398 -10.45 11.23 1.46
CA GLY A 398 -9.89 12.40 0.80
C GLY A 398 -10.70 13.68 1.03
N VAL A 399 -12.03 13.58 0.98
CA VAL A 399 -12.94 14.72 1.13
C VAL A 399 -13.21 15.06 2.61
N PHE A 400 -13.35 14.02 3.46
CA PHE A 400 -13.67 14.15 4.89
C PHE A 400 -12.56 13.57 5.78
N PRO A 401 -11.33 14.10 5.73
CA PRO A 401 -10.17 13.50 6.37
C PRO A 401 -10.18 13.57 7.91
N ARG A 402 -11.00 14.46 8.51
CA ARG A 402 -10.98 14.79 9.94
C ARG A 402 -11.05 13.55 10.84
N MET A 403 -11.97 12.62 10.56
CA MET A 403 -12.14 11.40 11.36
C MET A 403 -10.88 10.52 11.33
N PHE A 404 -10.33 10.31 10.14
CA PHE A 404 -9.19 9.41 9.91
C PHE A 404 -7.89 10.00 10.44
N ILE A 405 -7.69 11.31 10.28
CA ILE A 405 -6.56 12.04 10.87
C ILE A 405 -6.66 12.01 12.41
N SER A 406 -7.84 12.26 12.98
CA SER A 406 -8.03 12.17 14.43
C SER A 406 -7.73 10.77 14.97
N MET A 407 -8.08 9.72 14.21
CA MET A 407 -7.74 8.34 14.55
C MET A 407 -6.20 8.12 14.52
N ALA A 408 -5.52 8.59 13.48
CA ALA A 408 -4.06 8.47 13.36
C ALA A 408 -3.33 9.27 14.48
N LEU A 409 -3.76 10.50 14.76
CA LEU A 409 -3.22 11.32 15.84
C LEU A 409 -3.38 10.68 17.22
N LYS A 410 -4.52 10.02 17.48
CA LYS A 410 -4.76 9.29 18.73
C LYS A 410 -3.96 7.99 18.83
N ALA A 411 -3.61 7.38 17.70
CA ALA A 411 -2.82 6.15 17.69
C ALA A 411 -1.37 6.40 18.14
N VAL A 412 -0.80 7.57 17.87
CA VAL A 412 0.60 7.90 18.20
C VAL A 412 0.89 7.78 19.72
N PRO A 413 0.19 8.47 20.62
CA PRO A 413 0.43 8.34 22.06
C PRO A 413 0.02 6.96 22.61
N VAL A 414 -1.03 6.34 22.08
CA VAL A 414 -1.47 4.99 22.48
C VAL A 414 -0.42 3.94 22.14
N ALA A 415 0.24 4.09 21.03
CA ALA A 415 1.34 3.22 20.62
C ALA A 415 2.67 3.49 21.36
N GLY A 416 2.72 4.47 22.26
CA GLY A 416 3.95 4.84 22.97
C GLY A 416 4.99 5.55 22.08
N LEU A 417 4.55 6.13 20.96
CA LEU A 417 5.42 6.74 19.94
C LEU A 417 5.70 8.22 20.23
N GLY A 418 5.96 8.57 21.48
CA GLY A 418 6.35 9.93 21.83
C GLY A 418 5.35 10.64 22.72
N TYR A 419 5.41 11.94 22.75
CA TYR A 419 4.85 12.87 23.70
C TYR A 419 3.38 12.64 24.03
N GLY A 420 3.01 12.90 25.29
CA GLY A 420 1.64 12.85 25.81
C GLY A 420 0.64 13.71 25.00
N ARG A 421 -0.41 14.19 25.60
CA ARG A 421 -1.49 14.93 24.92
C ARG A 421 -0.98 16.12 24.11
N ILE A 422 -1.01 15.99 22.77
CA ILE A 422 -0.76 17.10 21.85
C ILE A 422 -2.08 17.77 21.53
N PRO A 423 -2.13 19.12 21.47
CA PRO A 423 -3.34 19.81 21.02
C PRO A 423 -3.72 19.36 19.62
N ILE A 424 -4.94 18.86 19.46
CA ILE A 424 -5.47 18.38 18.18
C ILE A 424 -6.03 19.55 17.34
N GLU A 425 -6.34 20.68 17.99
CA GLU A 425 -6.99 21.84 17.39
C GLU A 425 -6.29 22.39 16.12
N PRO A 426 -4.97 22.58 16.09
CA PRO A 426 -4.30 23.08 14.87
C PRO A 426 -4.50 22.18 13.66
N PHE A 427 -4.56 20.86 13.90
CA PHE A 427 -4.77 19.87 12.85
C PHE A 427 -6.22 19.80 12.39
N THR A 428 -7.19 20.14 13.27
CA THR A 428 -8.61 20.17 12.89
C THR A 428 -8.93 21.30 11.95
N GLN A 429 -8.34 22.49 12.14
CA GLN A 429 -8.49 23.61 11.20
C GLN A 429 -7.92 23.26 9.82
N MET A 430 -6.76 22.61 9.78
CA MET A 430 -6.12 22.18 8.55
C MET A 430 -7.01 21.16 7.80
N THR A 431 -7.64 20.21 8.51
CA THR A 431 -8.56 19.27 7.88
C THR A 431 -9.81 19.93 7.33
N ALA A 432 -10.32 20.99 7.96
CA ALA A 432 -11.44 21.77 7.45
C ALA A 432 -11.09 22.45 6.13
N ASN A 433 -9.88 23.01 6.00
CA ASN A 433 -9.40 23.60 4.75
C ASN A 433 -9.28 22.56 3.62
N ILE A 434 -8.81 21.34 3.92
CA ILE A 434 -8.77 20.23 2.93
C ILE A 434 -10.18 19.90 2.46
N THR A 435 -11.14 19.75 3.39
CA THR A 435 -12.54 19.49 3.06
C THR A 435 -13.14 20.60 2.21
N LEU A 436 -12.87 21.86 2.54
CA LEU A 436 -13.35 23.01 1.77
C LEU A 436 -12.80 22.99 0.34
N ALA A 437 -11.48 22.81 0.19
CA ALA A 437 -10.83 22.73 -1.12
C ALA A 437 -11.37 21.55 -1.97
N ALA A 438 -11.54 20.38 -1.37
CA ALA A 438 -12.13 19.23 -2.04
C ALA A 438 -13.59 19.48 -2.45
N SER A 439 -14.37 20.12 -1.58
CA SER A 439 -15.77 20.47 -1.88
C SER A 439 -15.88 21.46 -3.06
N ILE A 440 -15.02 22.50 -3.06
CA ILE A 440 -14.95 23.45 -4.19
C ILE A 440 -14.57 22.72 -5.47
N PHE A 441 -13.59 21.81 -5.45
CA PHE A 441 -13.20 21.03 -6.62
C PHE A 441 -14.38 20.25 -7.19
N PHE A 442 -15.15 19.53 -6.36
CA PHE A 442 -16.30 18.78 -6.83
C PHE A 442 -17.44 19.67 -7.33
N VAL A 443 -17.69 20.81 -6.69
CA VAL A 443 -18.68 21.79 -7.19
C VAL A 443 -18.29 22.29 -8.58
N VAL A 444 -17.03 22.68 -8.78
CA VAL A 444 -16.53 23.11 -10.10
C VAL A 444 -16.67 21.98 -11.13
N LEU A 445 -16.30 20.74 -10.77
CA LEU A 445 -16.43 19.59 -11.65
C LEU A 445 -17.90 19.35 -12.05
N LEU A 446 -18.84 19.42 -11.11
CA LEU A 446 -20.27 19.26 -11.37
C LEU A 446 -20.81 20.38 -12.26
N VAL A 447 -20.36 21.64 -12.05
CA VAL A 447 -20.70 22.78 -12.93
C VAL A 447 -20.21 22.52 -14.35
N ILE A 448 -18.96 22.09 -14.53
CA ILE A 448 -18.39 21.78 -15.85
C ILE A 448 -19.20 20.66 -16.54
N ILE A 449 -19.52 19.58 -15.82
CA ILE A 449 -20.35 18.48 -16.34
C ILE A 449 -21.74 18.99 -16.71
N GLY A 450 -22.37 19.79 -15.86
CA GLY A 450 -23.68 20.39 -16.12
C GLY A 450 -23.70 21.28 -17.36
N LEU A 451 -22.69 22.15 -17.49
CA LEU A 451 -22.52 23.00 -18.68
C LEU A 451 -22.32 22.14 -19.95
N ARG A 452 -21.48 21.10 -19.87
CA ARG A 452 -21.30 20.18 -20.99
C ARG A 452 -22.61 19.52 -21.40
N LEU A 453 -23.39 19.00 -20.46
CA LEU A 453 -24.68 18.37 -20.75
C LEU A 453 -25.65 19.38 -21.36
N LEU A 454 -25.67 20.62 -20.90
CA LEU A 454 -26.53 21.67 -21.41
C LEU A 454 -26.14 22.06 -22.86
N PHE A 455 -24.85 22.30 -23.14
CA PHE A 455 -24.37 22.72 -24.45
C PHE A 455 -24.47 21.62 -25.53
N TYR A 456 -24.40 20.34 -25.12
CA TYR A 456 -24.49 19.21 -26.04
C TYR A 456 -25.90 18.62 -26.11
N ARG A 457 -26.87 19.18 -25.37
CA ARG A 457 -28.27 18.74 -25.41
C ARG A 457 -28.84 18.91 -26.81
N GLY A 458 -29.32 17.81 -27.42
CA GLY A 458 -29.92 17.82 -28.76
C GLY A 458 -28.94 17.85 -29.92
N LYS A 459 -27.62 17.78 -29.68
CA LYS A 459 -26.60 17.66 -30.75
C LYS A 459 -26.32 16.20 -31.03
N THR A 460 -26.26 15.83 -32.32
CA THR A 460 -25.77 14.51 -32.76
C THR A 460 -24.26 14.49 -32.63
N MET A 461 -23.76 13.58 -31.81
CA MET A 461 -22.33 13.35 -31.67
C MET A 461 -21.90 12.28 -32.68
N GLY A 462 -21.01 12.63 -33.61
CA GLY A 462 -20.36 11.66 -34.50
C GLY A 462 -19.38 10.81 -33.69
N SER A 463 -19.32 9.52 -33.99
CA SER A 463 -18.25 8.66 -33.49
C SER A 463 -17.17 8.55 -34.57
N SER A 464 -15.91 8.74 -34.18
CA SER A 464 -14.75 8.51 -35.05
C SER A 464 -13.71 7.71 -34.27
N GLY A 465 -12.82 7.00 -35.01
CA GLY A 465 -11.67 6.35 -34.38
C GLY A 465 -10.78 7.35 -33.63
N THR A 466 -9.96 6.86 -32.71
CA THR A 466 -9.00 7.68 -31.98
C THR A 466 -8.01 8.32 -32.98
N TRP A 467 -7.77 9.63 -32.82
CA TRP A 467 -6.80 10.33 -33.66
C TRP A 467 -5.38 9.79 -33.41
N GLY A 468 -4.81 9.12 -34.39
CA GLY A 468 -3.49 8.47 -34.30
C GLY A 468 -2.33 9.27 -34.89
N CYS A 469 -2.49 10.58 -35.16
CA CYS A 469 -1.45 11.42 -35.79
C CYS A 469 -0.86 10.82 -37.08
N GLY A 470 -1.69 10.13 -37.86
CA GLY A 470 -1.27 9.45 -39.09
C GLY A 470 -0.76 8.02 -38.91
N PHE A 471 -0.63 7.51 -37.68
CA PHE A 471 -0.31 6.10 -37.44
C PHE A 471 -1.59 5.25 -37.53
N THR A 472 -1.54 4.23 -38.38
CA THR A 472 -2.65 3.29 -38.59
C THR A 472 -2.62 2.11 -37.59
N GLN A 473 -1.45 1.86 -37.01
CA GLN A 473 -1.27 0.84 -35.95
C GLN A 473 -0.43 1.46 -34.83
N PRO A 474 -1.01 1.63 -33.61
CA PRO A 474 -0.26 2.11 -32.46
C PRO A 474 0.77 1.07 -32.05
N THR A 475 2.05 1.48 -32.00
CA THR A 475 3.13 0.71 -31.40
C THR A 475 3.32 1.15 -29.96
N VAL A 476 3.69 0.23 -29.09
CA VAL A 476 4.01 0.50 -27.67
C VAL A 476 5.51 0.72 -27.48
#